data_38cd683f6470cac5928d19fb94f7d1fd
#
_entry.id   38cd683f6470cac5928d19fb94f7d1fd
#
_cell.length_a   1.000
_cell.length_b   1.000
_cell.length_c   1.000
_cell.angle_alpha   90.00
_cell.angle_beta   90.00
_cell.angle_gamma   90.00
#
_symmetry.space_group_name_H-M   'P 1'
#
loop_
_entity.id
_entity.type
_entity.pdbx_description
1 polymer ?
#
loop_
_entity_poly.entity_id
_entity_poly.type
_entity_poly.pdbx_seq_one_letter_code
_entity_poly.pdbx_strand_id
1 'polypeptide(L)'
;MSRSDDKRLNGLVHRDPKARFDLSKVDPSSKPFSQGDKAQDKAAVEKLAVRLDELQNLFWADRRYKLLVVLQGTDASGKDGTLRHVFGRMSPLGVHAVSWRAPTDNERAHDFLWRIHQQAPAAGEVVLFNRSHYEDVLVPVIKGQLSGEQLKQRFAQINDFERMLTETGTVVCKFMLHISRQEQQQRLQARLDDPAKHWKFLLEDVDARRHWDDYQAAYAALISATGTPWAPWTVVPADSKTHRNLMIATLMERVLQGLDLRFPPGDPALKGLRIE
;
A
#
# COMPACT_ATOMS: atom_id res chain seq x y z
N MET A 1 5.02 12.07 17.18
CA MET A 1 4.99 10.75 17.82
C MET A 1 5.57 9.73 16.86
N SER A 2 6.68 9.08 17.20
CA SER A 2 7.31 8.07 16.35
C SER A 2 6.32 6.94 16.06
N ARG A 3 6.30 6.43 14.79
CA ARG A 3 5.50 5.25 14.39
C ARG A 3 5.75 4.00 15.27
N SER A 4 6.81 4.00 16.08
CA SER A 4 7.25 2.86 16.89
C SER A 4 6.49 2.66 18.21
N ASP A 5 5.77 3.66 18.70
CA ASP A 5 5.26 3.64 20.07
C ASP A 5 3.76 3.34 20.20
N ASP A 6 3.07 3.13 19.09
CA ASP A 6 1.66 2.74 19.12
C ASP A 6 1.53 1.23 19.40
N LYS A 7 1.13 0.89 20.62
CA LYS A 7 0.91 -0.51 21.05
C LYS A 7 -0.03 -1.30 20.13
N ARG A 8 -0.91 -0.60 19.39
CA ARG A 8 -1.82 -1.21 18.40
C ARG A 8 -1.10 -1.79 17.20
N LEU A 9 0.14 -1.37 16.95
CA LEU A 9 1.01 -1.84 15.86
C LEU A 9 1.95 -2.97 16.26
N ASN A 10 1.92 -3.41 17.52
CA ASN A 10 2.79 -4.49 17.97
C ASN A 10 2.54 -5.76 17.15
N GLY A 11 3.61 -6.33 16.61
CA GLY A 11 3.56 -7.51 15.76
C GLY A 11 3.01 -7.27 14.33
N LEU A 12 2.59 -6.04 14.00
CA LEU A 12 2.05 -5.70 12.68
C LEU A 12 3.07 -4.94 11.79
N VAL A 13 4.14 -4.41 12.36
CA VAL A 13 5.15 -3.65 11.62
C VAL A 13 6.47 -4.41 11.58
N HIS A 14 7.02 -4.58 10.39
CA HIS A 14 8.33 -5.15 10.17
C HIS A 14 9.28 -4.15 9.51
N ARG A 15 10.47 -3.97 10.12
CA ARG A 15 11.46 -2.96 9.72
C ARG A 15 12.91 -3.44 9.78
N ASP A 16 13.14 -4.71 10.05
CA ASP A 16 14.48 -5.29 10.14
C ASP A 16 14.63 -6.46 9.17
N PRO A 17 15.29 -6.27 8.02
CA PRO A 17 15.44 -7.31 7.00
C PRO A 17 16.31 -8.48 7.44
N LYS A 18 16.96 -8.41 8.62
CA LYS A 18 17.70 -9.51 9.23
C LYS A 18 16.83 -10.36 10.14
N ALA A 19 15.69 -9.85 10.58
CA ALA A 19 14.73 -10.58 11.39
C ALA A 19 13.69 -11.29 10.52
N ARG A 20 13.21 -12.44 10.99
CA ARG A 20 12.11 -13.15 10.34
C ARG A 20 10.77 -12.58 10.79
N PHE A 21 9.88 -12.30 9.85
CA PHE A 21 8.48 -11.98 10.13
C PHE A 21 7.62 -13.23 10.00
N ASP A 22 6.86 -13.52 11.05
CA ASP A 22 5.95 -14.66 11.06
C ASP A 22 4.52 -14.19 10.81
N LEU A 23 4.09 -14.29 9.56
CA LEU A 23 2.76 -13.85 9.12
C LEU A 23 1.64 -14.69 9.78
N SER A 24 1.90 -15.94 10.18
CA SER A 24 0.92 -16.81 10.81
C SER A 24 0.50 -16.33 12.21
N LYS A 25 1.30 -15.48 12.85
CA LYS A 25 0.99 -14.88 14.16
C LYS A 25 0.09 -13.65 14.07
N VAL A 26 -0.17 -13.16 12.86
CA VAL A 26 -1.08 -12.03 12.66
C VAL A 26 -2.49 -12.56 12.45
N ASP A 27 -3.37 -12.29 13.39
CA ASP A 27 -4.80 -12.59 13.25
C ASP A 27 -5.45 -11.64 12.24
N PRO A 28 -5.90 -12.13 11.03
CA PRO A 28 -6.51 -11.30 10.01
C PRO A 28 -7.87 -10.73 10.41
N SER A 29 -8.50 -11.26 11.46
CA SER A 29 -9.78 -10.81 11.98
C SER A 29 -9.63 -9.73 13.07
N SER A 30 -8.43 -9.49 13.59
CA SER A 30 -8.16 -8.53 14.65
C SER A 30 -8.49 -7.09 14.20
N LYS A 31 -8.89 -6.25 15.18
CA LYS A 31 -9.34 -4.88 14.90
C LYS A 31 -8.69 -3.86 15.85
N PRO A 32 -7.35 -3.77 15.87
CA PRO A 32 -6.65 -2.94 16.86
C PRO A 32 -6.94 -1.44 16.76
N PHE A 33 -7.50 -0.95 15.64
CA PHE A 33 -7.85 0.46 15.46
C PHE A 33 -9.34 0.75 15.60
N SER A 34 -10.20 -0.26 15.64
CA SER A 34 -11.63 -0.09 15.85
C SER A 34 -11.91 0.43 17.26
N GLN A 35 -12.80 1.40 17.38
CA GLN A 35 -13.26 1.96 18.65
C GLN A 35 -14.71 1.56 18.99
N GLY A 36 -15.32 0.74 18.12
CA GLY A 36 -16.71 0.34 18.28
C GLY A 36 -17.20 -0.61 17.20
N ASP A 37 -18.36 -0.33 16.64
CA ASP A 37 -18.98 -1.14 15.60
C ASP A 37 -18.57 -0.71 14.17
N LYS A 38 -19.10 -1.43 13.17
CA LYS A 38 -18.82 -1.15 11.75
C LYS A 38 -19.30 0.22 11.29
N ALA A 39 -20.38 0.76 11.89
CA ALA A 39 -20.93 2.06 11.51
C ALA A 39 -20.02 3.17 12.03
N GLN A 40 -19.54 3.05 13.25
CA GLN A 40 -18.57 3.98 13.85
C GLN A 40 -17.25 3.97 13.10
N ASP A 41 -16.71 2.80 12.78
CA ASP A 41 -15.49 2.67 11.96
C ASP A 41 -15.68 3.35 10.60
N LYS A 42 -16.83 3.15 9.94
CA LYS A 42 -17.13 3.77 8.65
C LYS A 42 -17.19 5.29 8.76
N ALA A 43 -17.88 5.82 9.76
CA ALA A 43 -17.96 7.26 9.99
C ALA A 43 -16.59 7.89 10.31
N ALA A 44 -15.73 7.17 11.03
CA ALA A 44 -14.36 7.59 11.28
C ALA A 44 -13.52 7.63 9.99
N VAL A 45 -13.65 6.63 9.10
CA VAL A 45 -13.00 6.62 7.79
C VAL A 45 -13.45 7.82 6.95
N GLU A 46 -14.73 8.16 6.92
CA GLU A 46 -15.25 9.30 6.15
C GLU A 46 -14.65 10.63 6.64
N LYS A 47 -14.55 10.82 7.97
CA LYS A 47 -13.88 12.00 8.55
C LYS A 47 -12.40 12.05 8.22
N LEU A 48 -11.70 10.91 8.32
CA LEU A 48 -10.29 10.81 7.96
C LEU A 48 -10.06 11.07 6.47
N ALA A 49 -10.95 10.62 5.58
CA ALA A 49 -10.84 10.85 4.14
C ALA A 49 -10.92 12.36 3.80
N VAL A 50 -11.75 13.13 4.51
CA VAL A 50 -11.78 14.61 4.40
C VAL A 50 -10.44 15.20 4.87
N ARG A 51 -9.95 14.75 6.02
CA ARG A 51 -8.69 15.24 6.57
C ARG A 51 -7.49 14.90 5.68
N LEU A 52 -7.50 13.72 5.07
CA LEU A 52 -6.47 13.30 4.11
C LEU A 52 -6.48 14.15 2.84
N ASP A 53 -7.65 14.57 2.36
CA ASP A 53 -7.77 15.50 1.24
C ASP A 53 -7.16 16.87 1.56
N GLU A 54 -7.47 17.44 2.73
CA GLU A 54 -6.86 18.68 3.21
C GLU A 54 -5.32 18.59 3.29
N LEU A 55 -4.82 17.50 3.87
CA LEU A 55 -3.38 17.26 4.00
C LEU A 55 -2.71 17.02 2.63
N GLN A 56 -3.40 16.35 1.70
CA GLN A 56 -2.90 16.13 0.36
C GLN A 56 -2.80 17.44 -0.43
N ASN A 57 -3.77 18.34 -0.31
CA ASN A 57 -3.69 19.66 -0.94
C ASN A 57 -2.49 20.45 -0.43
N LEU A 58 -2.23 20.40 0.88
CA LEU A 58 -1.04 21.03 1.48
C LEU A 58 0.26 20.35 1.00
N PHE A 59 0.26 19.00 0.90
CA PHE A 59 1.38 18.21 0.39
C PHE A 59 1.70 18.57 -1.07
N TRP A 60 0.68 18.73 -1.89
CA TRP A 60 0.82 19.16 -3.29
C TRP A 60 1.42 20.56 -3.41
N ALA A 61 1.03 21.48 -2.54
CA ALA A 61 1.57 22.83 -2.52
C ALA A 61 3.01 22.91 -1.99
N ASP A 62 3.32 22.11 -0.96
CA ASP A 62 4.63 22.08 -0.28
C ASP A 62 5.78 21.61 -1.18
N ARG A 63 5.57 20.56 -1.96
CA ARG A 63 6.53 19.98 -2.92
C ARG A 63 7.89 19.55 -2.37
N ARG A 64 8.12 19.57 -1.07
CA ARG A 64 9.39 19.06 -0.49
C ARG A 64 9.48 17.55 -0.49
N TYR A 65 8.37 16.85 -0.54
CA TYR A 65 8.27 15.41 -0.40
C TYR A 65 7.57 14.76 -1.59
N LYS A 66 7.72 13.46 -1.70
CA LYS A 66 7.01 12.56 -2.60
C LYS A 66 6.41 11.44 -1.76
N LEU A 67 5.28 10.89 -2.14
CA LEU A 67 4.64 9.83 -1.37
C LEU A 67 4.29 8.64 -2.26
N LEU A 68 4.88 7.48 -1.96
CA LEU A 68 4.54 6.20 -2.58
C LEU A 68 3.81 5.33 -1.57
N VAL A 69 2.58 4.93 -1.90
CA VAL A 69 1.80 3.99 -1.10
C VAL A 69 1.68 2.68 -1.87
N VAL A 70 2.18 1.59 -1.30
CA VAL A 70 2.12 0.25 -1.87
C VAL A 70 1.04 -0.55 -1.15
N LEU A 71 0.05 -1.04 -1.89
CA LEU A 71 -0.98 -1.95 -1.40
C LEU A 71 -0.76 -3.35 -1.98
N GLN A 72 -0.37 -4.28 -1.13
CA GLN A 72 -0.20 -5.70 -1.45
C GLN A 72 -1.19 -6.58 -0.69
N GLY A 73 -1.37 -7.81 -1.13
CA GLY A 73 -2.26 -8.81 -0.54
C GLY A 73 -2.87 -9.70 -1.59
N THR A 74 -3.33 -10.86 -1.17
CA THR A 74 -3.99 -11.85 -2.03
C THR A 74 -5.22 -11.29 -2.73
N ASP A 75 -5.74 -11.99 -3.72
CA ASP A 75 -6.97 -11.58 -4.40
C ASP A 75 -8.12 -11.51 -3.40
N ALA A 76 -9.04 -10.58 -3.66
CA ALA A 76 -10.12 -10.21 -2.75
C ALA A 76 -9.70 -9.61 -1.40
N SER A 77 -8.41 -9.34 -1.12
CA SER A 77 -7.96 -8.68 0.14
C SER A 77 -8.55 -7.27 0.33
N GLY A 78 -8.94 -6.61 -0.77
CA GLY A 78 -9.66 -5.34 -0.75
C GLY A 78 -8.83 -4.12 -1.10
N LYS A 79 -7.77 -4.29 -1.87
CA LYS A 79 -6.93 -3.20 -2.40
C LYS A 79 -7.75 -2.08 -3.06
N ASP A 80 -8.63 -2.41 -4.03
CA ASP A 80 -9.51 -1.42 -4.70
C ASP A 80 -10.43 -0.71 -3.72
N GLY A 81 -10.97 -1.45 -2.73
CA GLY A 81 -11.84 -0.87 -1.70
C GLY A 81 -11.09 0.12 -0.81
N THR A 82 -9.82 -0.16 -0.51
CA THR A 82 -8.94 0.77 0.23
C THR A 82 -8.70 2.03 -0.60
N LEU A 83 -8.33 1.90 -1.87
CA LEU A 83 -8.13 3.05 -2.76
C LEU A 83 -9.39 3.94 -2.79
N ARG A 84 -10.56 3.34 -2.98
CA ARG A 84 -11.82 4.08 -3.08
C ARG A 84 -12.21 4.79 -1.78
N HIS A 85 -12.09 4.12 -0.64
CA HIS A 85 -12.64 4.64 0.62
C HIS A 85 -11.64 5.48 1.43
N VAL A 86 -10.35 5.26 1.27
CA VAL A 86 -9.32 6.01 1.99
C VAL A 86 -8.83 7.21 1.17
N PHE A 87 -8.54 6.98 -0.11
CA PHE A 87 -7.88 7.96 -0.97
C PHE A 87 -8.82 8.62 -2.00
N GLY A 88 -10.05 8.12 -2.13
CA GLY A 88 -10.97 8.54 -3.21
C GLY A 88 -11.52 9.96 -3.10
N ARG A 89 -11.24 10.70 -2.01
CA ARG A 89 -11.56 12.13 -1.87
C ARG A 89 -10.41 13.06 -2.25
N MET A 90 -9.19 12.54 -2.26
CA MET A 90 -8.01 13.33 -2.60
C MET A 90 -8.09 13.86 -4.03
N SER A 91 -7.57 15.06 -4.24
CA SER A 91 -7.58 15.72 -5.55
C SER A 91 -6.79 14.92 -6.59
N PRO A 92 -7.38 14.66 -7.78
CA PRO A 92 -6.67 13.97 -8.86
C PRO A 92 -5.48 14.76 -9.41
N LEU A 93 -5.35 16.04 -9.09
CA LEU A 93 -4.22 16.87 -9.55
C LEU A 93 -2.89 16.46 -8.93
N GLY A 94 -2.90 15.83 -7.76
CA GLY A 94 -1.69 15.40 -7.06
C GLY A 94 -1.71 13.94 -6.65
N VAL A 95 -2.70 13.16 -7.10
CA VAL A 95 -2.83 11.73 -6.73
C VAL A 95 -3.00 10.86 -7.95
N HIS A 96 -2.14 9.86 -8.12
CA HIS A 96 -2.18 8.91 -9.21
C HIS A 96 -2.31 7.48 -8.68
N ALA A 97 -3.29 6.73 -9.18
CA ALA A 97 -3.45 5.31 -8.86
C ALA A 97 -2.99 4.44 -10.02
N VAL A 98 -2.02 3.58 -9.77
CA VAL A 98 -1.48 2.63 -10.75
C VAL A 98 -1.90 1.22 -10.36
N SER A 99 -2.62 0.54 -11.25
CA SER A 99 -3.00 -0.87 -11.08
C SER A 99 -2.07 -1.74 -11.92
N TRP A 100 -1.15 -2.41 -11.24
CA TRP A 100 -0.17 -3.26 -11.90
C TRP A 100 -0.78 -4.56 -12.39
N ARG A 101 -0.43 -4.92 -13.63
CA ARG A 101 -0.81 -6.16 -14.30
C ARG A 101 0.46 -6.93 -14.69
N ALA A 102 0.27 -8.12 -15.26
CA ALA A 102 1.37 -8.86 -15.88
C ALA A 102 2.13 -7.94 -16.86
N PRO A 103 3.48 -7.99 -16.88
CA PRO A 103 4.27 -7.13 -17.75
C PRO A 103 4.00 -7.41 -19.22
N THR A 104 3.98 -6.36 -20.04
CA THR A 104 3.94 -6.42 -21.50
C THR A 104 5.26 -6.96 -22.06
N ASP A 105 5.32 -7.29 -23.36
CA ASP A 105 6.57 -7.75 -23.99
C ASP A 105 7.66 -6.69 -23.93
N ASN A 106 7.30 -5.40 -24.12
CA ASN A 106 8.24 -4.29 -23.98
C ASN A 106 8.76 -4.18 -22.55
N GLU A 107 7.90 -4.29 -21.54
CA GLU A 107 8.33 -4.25 -20.14
C GLU A 107 9.20 -5.44 -19.75
N ARG A 108 8.96 -6.63 -20.34
CA ARG A 108 9.80 -7.83 -20.17
C ARG A 108 11.17 -7.72 -20.82
N ALA A 109 11.31 -6.90 -21.86
CA ALA A 109 12.60 -6.64 -22.52
C ALA A 109 13.55 -5.77 -21.67
N HIS A 110 13.05 -5.15 -20.62
CA HIS A 110 13.80 -4.34 -19.66
C HIS A 110 13.95 -5.06 -18.32
N ASP A 111 14.70 -4.47 -17.39
CA ASP A 111 14.72 -4.96 -16.01
C ASP A 111 13.34 -4.77 -15.33
N PHE A 112 13.05 -5.59 -14.32
CA PHE A 112 11.72 -5.62 -13.71
C PHE A 112 11.32 -4.34 -12.94
N LEU A 113 12.28 -3.45 -12.62
CA LEU A 113 12.03 -2.17 -11.97
C LEU A 113 11.84 -1.02 -12.97
N TRP A 114 12.21 -1.20 -14.24
CA TRP A 114 12.11 -0.16 -15.26
C TRP A 114 10.71 0.45 -15.34
N ARG A 115 9.68 -0.38 -15.47
CA ARG A 115 8.27 0.07 -15.51
C ARG A 115 7.82 0.71 -14.21
N ILE A 116 8.36 0.26 -13.09
CA ILE A 116 8.04 0.76 -11.75
C ILE A 116 8.59 2.17 -11.56
N HIS A 117 9.83 2.39 -12.01
CA HIS A 117 10.49 3.69 -11.89
C HIS A 117 9.74 4.79 -12.64
N GLN A 118 9.16 4.48 -13.80
CA GLN A 118 8.37 5.42 -14.61
C GLN A 118 7.10 5.91 -13.91
N GLN A 119 6.63 5.18 -12.90
CA GLN A 119 5.45 5.50 -12.11
C GLN A 119 5.80 5.95 -10.68
N ALA A 120 7.09 6.20 -10.39
CA ALA A 120 7.49 6.75 -9.11
C ALA A 120 7.00 8.21 -8.96
N PRO A 121 6.60 8.65 -7.74
CA PRO A 121 6.03 9.97 -7.55
C PRO A 121 7.04 11.10 -7.79
N ALA A 122 6.59 12.18 -8.42
CA ALA A 122 7.30 13.45 -8.48
C ALA A 122 7.03 14.30 -7.22
N ALA A 123 7.73 15.42 -7.10
CA ALA A 123 7.61 16.33 -5.94
C ALA A 123 6.17 16.84 -5.76
N GLY A 124 5.59 16.61 -4.57
CA GLY A 124 4.21 16.92 -4.23
C GLY A 124 3.20 15.84 -4.61
N GLU A 125 3.59 14.81 -5.35
CA GLU A 125 2.67 13.75 -5.77
C GLU A 125 2.53 12.62 -4.76
N VAL A 126 1.32 12.07 -4.71
CA VAL A 126 0.95 10.83 -4.02
C VAL A 126 0.67 9.77 -5.07
N VAL A 127 1.49 8.75 -5.15
CA VAL A 127 1.27 7.62 -6.05
C VAL A 127 0.81 6.39 -5.26
N LEU A 128 -0.30 5.80 -5.70
CA LEU A 128 -0.94 4.66 -5.06
C LEU A 128 -0.77 3.42 -5.94
N PHE A 129 0.06 2.49 -5.52
CA PHE A 129 0.26 1.22 -6.21
C PHE A 129 -0.74 0.17 -5.73
N ASN A 130 -1.67 -0.23 -6.61
CA ASN A 130 -2.51 -1.42 -6.44
C ASN A 130 -1.75 -2.62 -7.02
N ARG A 131 -1.24 -3.50 -6.16
CA ARG A 131 -0.09 -4.37 -6.42
C ARG A 131 1.17 -3.52 -6.63
N SER A 132 2.31 -4.08 -7.02
CA SER A 132 3.54 -3.31 -7.23
C SER A 132 4.64 -4.16 -7.86
N HIS A 133 5.89 -3.69 -7.82
CA HIS A 133 7.12 -4.43 -8.12
C HIS A 133 7.26 -5.74 -7.32
N TYR A 134 6.53 -5.91 -6.25
CA TYR A 134 6.51 -7.15 -5.46
C TYR A 134 5.82 -8.31 -6.19
N GLU A 135 4.99 -8.03 -7.21
CA GLU A 135 4.44 -9.09 -8.07
C GLU A 135 5.55 -9.82 -8.84
N ASP A 136 6.64 -9.13 -9.15
CA ASP A 136 7.79 -9.71 -9.88
C ASP A 136 8.67 -10.63 -8.99
N VAL A 137 8.38 -10.73 -7.69
CA VAL A 137 8.96 -11.73 -6.79
C VAL A 137 7.93 -12.73 -6.28
N LEU A 138 6.67 -12.33 -6.11
CA LEU A 138 5.61 -13.24 -5.64
C LEU A 138 5.21 -14.25 -6.71
N VAL A 139 4.72 -13.78 -7.85
CA VAL A 139 4.18 -14.63 -8.91
C VAL A 139 5.25 -15.58 -9.49
N PRO A 140 6.48 -15.11 -9.82
CA PRO A 140 7.51 -16.01 -10.32
C PRO A 140 7.97 -17.09 -9.32
N VAL A 141 7.94 -16.79 -8.00
CA VAL A 141 8.26 -17.80 -6.98
C VAL A 141 7.19 -18.89 -6.95
N ILE A 142 5.91 -18.50 -6.91
CA ILE A 142 4.79 -19.48 -6.93
C ILE A 142 4.82 -20.35 -8.18
N LYS A 143 5.23 -19.78 -9.31
CA LYS A 143 5.36 -20.51 -10.60
C LYS A 143 6.67 -21.26 -10.76
N GLY A 144 7.55 -21.29 -9.76
CA GLY A 144 8.85 -21.95 -9.85
C GLY A 144 9.80 -21.35 -10.88
N GLN A 145 9.63 -20.08 -11.25
CA GLN A 145 10.39 -19.38 -12.29
C GLN A 145 11.64 -18.67 -11.76
N LEU A 146 11.80 -18.58 -10.43
CA LEU A 146 12.97 -17.99 -9.79
C LEU A 146 13.69 -19.03 -8.93
N SER A 147 15.00 -19.12 -9.08
CA SER A 147 15.83 -19.83 -8.11
C SER A 147 15.91 -19.05 -6.79
N GLY A 148 16.30 -19.72 -5.70
CA GLY A 148 16.49 -19.07 -4.40
C GLY A 148 17.54 -17.96 -4.43
N GLU A 149 18.59 -18.08 -5.28
CA GLU A 149 19.60 -17.05 -5.47
C GLU A 149 19.05 -15.84 -6.22
N GLN A 150 18.32 -16.06 -7.31
CA GLN A 150 17.65 -14.97 -8.05
C GLN A 150 16.65 -14.22 -7.18
N LEU A 151 15.92 -14.93 -6.32
CA LEU A 151 14.98 -14.30 -5.38
C LEU A 151 15.70 -13.38 -4.38
N LYS A 152 16.82 -13.83 -3.82
CA LYS A 152 17.65 -13.02 -2.93
C LYS A 152 18.18 -11.76 -3.62
N GLN A 153 18.65 -11.90 -4.85
CA GLN A 153 19.11 -10.77 -5.67
C GLN A 153 17.98 -9.77 -5.92
N ARG A 154 16.77 -10.23 -6.27
CA ARG A 154 15.61 -9.33 -6.46
C ARG A 154 15.20 -8.61 -5.18
N PHE A 155 15.23 -9.27 -4.03
CA PHE A 155 14.97 -8.59 -2.75
C PHE A 155 16.01 -7.51 -2.45
N ALA A 156 17.29 -7.76 -2.72
CA ALA A 156 18.33 -6.76 -2.58
C ALA A 156 18.11 -5.56 -3.52
N GLN A 157 17.81 -5.81 -4.78
CA GLN A 157 17.51 -4.77 -5.78
C GLN A 157 16.29 -3.93 -5.42
N ILE A 158 15.22 -4.56 -4.89
CA ILE A 158 14.04 -3.85 -4.38
C ILE A 158 14.41 -2.96 -3.20
N ASN A 159 15.19 -3.48 -2.25
CA ASN A 159 15.63 -2.69 -1.09
C ASN A 159 16.48 -1.49 -1.51
N ASP A 160 17.37 -1.65 -2.49
CA ASP A 160 18.20 -0.57 -3.03
C ASP A 160 17.37 0.47 -3.78
N PHE A 161 16.39 0.03 -4.57
CA PHE A 161 15.45 0.91 -5.25
C PHE A 161 14.63 1.75 -4.25
N GLU A 162 14.03 1.12 -3.26
CA GLU A 162 13.27 1.82 -2.21
C GLU A 162 14.17 2.76 -1.38
N ARG A 163 15.42 2.36 -1.11
CA ARG A 163 16.39 3.21 -0.43
C ARG A 163 16.71 4.45 -1.26
N MET A 164 17.00 4.30 -2.55
CA MET A 164 17.24 5.41 -3.46
C MET A 164 16.05 6.38 -3.48
N LEU A 165 14.81 5.87 -3.54
CA LEU A 165 13.62 6.71 -3.48
C LEU A 165 13.53 7.50 -2.17
N THR A 166 13.82 6.85 -1.04
CA THR A 166 13.73 7.51 0.28
C THR A 166 14.84 8.52 0.50
N GLU A 167 16.06 8.24 0.08
CA GLU A 167 17.20 9.16 0.13
C GLU A 167 16.97 10.40 -0.75
N THR A 168 16.13 10.29 -1.78
CA THR A 168 15.75 11.41 -2.65
C THR A 168 14.43 12.08 -2.28
N GLY A 169 13.93 11.86 -1.04
CA GLY A 169 12.77 12.55 -0.47
C GLY A 169 11.42 11.88 -0.70
N THR A 170 11.39 10.61 -1.10
CA THR A 170 10.14 9.85 -1.19
C THR A 170 9.83 9.17 0.15
N VAL A 171 8.64 9.39 0.68
CA VAL A 171 8.11 8.60 1.79
C VAL A 171 7.47 7.35 1.22
N VAL A 172 7.96 6.16 1.59
CA VAL A 172 7.42 4.88 1.12
C VAL A 172 6.58 4.25 2.23
N CYS A 173 5.30 4.02 1.96
CA CYS A 173 4.35 3.37 2.86
C CYS A 173 3.90 2.04 2.26
N LYS A 174 4.25 0.92 2.91
CA LYS A 174 3.92 -0.42 2.42
C LYS A 174 2.89 -1.08 3.32
N PHE A 175 1.76 -1.48 2.74
CA PHE A 175 0.66 -2.17 3.42
C PHE A 175 0.40 -3.53 2.79
N MET A 176 0.54 -4.60 3.59
CA MET A 176 0.10 -5.94 3.22
C MET A 176 -1.28 -6.19 3.81
N LEU A 177 -2.31 -6.32 2.98
CA LEU A 177 -3.68 -6.59 3.38
C LEU A 177 -3.85 -8.08 3.64
N HIS A 178 -3.81 -8.47 4.91
CA HIS A 178 -3.86 -9.84 5.35
C HIS A 178 -5.29 -10.27 5.65
N ILE A 179 -5.83 -11.19 4.83
CA ILE A 179 -7.14 -11.79 5.03
C ILE A 179 -7.03 -13.27 5.34
N SER A 180 -8.03 -13.81 6.01
CA SER A 180 -8.15 -15.25 6.22
C SER A 180 -8.56 -15.97 4.93
N ARG A 181 -8.21 -17.26 4.84
CA ARG A 181 -8.63 -18.14 3.73
C ARG A 181 -10.15 -18.22 3.62
N GLN A 182 -10.84 -18.18 4.77
CA GLN A 182 -12.30 -18.21 4.84
C GLN A 182 -12.91 -16.91 4.30
N GLU A 183 -12.42 -15.76 4.73
CA GLU A 183 -12.93 -14.46 4.25
C GLU A 183 -12.67 -14.28 2.75
N GLN A 184 -11.51 -14.73 2.23
CA GLN A 184 -11.25 -14.73 0.80
C GLN A 184 -12.29 -15.56 0.04
N GLN A 185 -12.63 -16.75 0.52
CA GLN A 185 -13.65 -17.61 -0.10
C GLN A 185 -14.99 -16.90 -0.17
N GLN A 186 -15.44 -16.32 0.94
CA GLN A 186 -16.70 -15.59 1.01
C GLN A 186 -16.74 -14.42 0.02
N ARG A 187 -15.62 -13.68 -0.09
CA ARG A 187 -15.54 -12.53 -1.02
C ARG A 187 -15.52 -12.95 -2.47
N LEU A 188 -14.83 -14.05 -2.81
CA LEU A 188 -14.82 -14.58 -4.17
C LEU A 188 -16.20 -15.14 -4.53
N GLN A 189 -16.85 -15.88 -3.62
CA GLN A 189 -18.21 -16.37 -3.84
C GLN A 189 -19.18 -15.20 -4.07
N ALA A 190 -19.14 -14.16 -3.22
CA ALA A 190 -19.98 -12.98 -3.39
C ALA A 190 -19.74 -12.20 -4.70
N ARG A 191 -18.60 -12.41 -5.39
CA ARG A 191 -18.38 -11.89 -6.75
C ARG A 191 -19.03 -12.75 -7.80
N LEU A 192 -19.02 -14.08 -7.61
CA LEU A 192 -19.71 -15.03 -8.53
C LEU A 192 -21.21 -14.90 -8.44
N ASP A 193 -21.73 -14.68 -7.23
CA ASP A 193 -23.19 -14.55 -6.99
C ASP A 193 -23.77 -13.22 -7.53
N ASP A 194 -22.92 -12.24 -7.82
CA ASP A 194 -23.34 -10.92 -8.29
C ASP A 194 -22.87 -10.68 -9.74
N PRO A 195 -23.78 -10.78 -10.74
CA PRO A 195 -23.42 -10.56 -12.15
C PRO A 195 -22.74 -9.21 -12.43
N ALA A 196 -23.07 -8.17 -11.65
CA ALA A 196 -22.43 -6.86 -11.77
C ALA A 196 -20.97 -6.86 -11.35
N LYS A 197 -20.47 -7.96 -10.77
CA LYS A 197 -19.08 -8.12 -10.32
C LYS A 197 -18.29 -9.14 -11.14
N HIS A 198 -18.90 -9.84 -12.09
CA HIS A 198 -18.23 -10.86 -12.91
C HIS A 198 -17.01 -10.31 -13.63
N TRP A 199 -17.02 -9.05 -14.06
CA TRP A 199 -15.88 -8.39 -14.70
C TRP A 199 -14.61 -8.27 -13.82
N LYS A 200 -14.76 -8.48 -12.51
CA LYS A 200 -13.66 -8.51 -11.51
C LYS A 200 -13.19 -9.92 -11.16
N PHE A 201 -13.87 -10.94 -11.67
CA PHE A 201 -13.58 -12.32 -11.36
C PHE A 201 -12.78 -12.95 -12.50
N LEU A 202 -11.62 -13.48 -12.17
CA LEU A 202 -10.77 -14.21 -13.10
C LEU A 202 -10.65 -15.67 -12.62
N LEU A 203 -10.54 -16.60 -13.56
CA LEU A 203 -10.31 -18.02 -13.22
C LEU A 203 -8.97 -18.21 -12.50
N GLU A 204 -8.00 -17.33 -12.76
CA GLU A 204 -6.72 -17.26 -12.07
C GLU A 204 -6.88 -16.96 -10.56
N ASP A 205 -7.95 -16.28 -10.14
CA ASP A 205 -8.25 -16.07 -8.70
C ASP A 205 -8.52 -17.42 -7.99
N VAL A 206 -9.12 -18.39 -8.70
CA VAL A 206 -9.37 -19.75 -8.19
C VAL A 206 -8.07 -20.54 -8.10
N ASP A 207 -7.22 -20.43 -9.13
CA ASP A 207 -5.93 -21.12 -9.14
C ASP A 207 -4.99 -20.56 -8.08
N ALA A 208 -4.92 -19.23 -7.91
CA ALA A 208 -4.17 -18.60 -6.84
C ALA A 208 -4.63 -19.09 -5.45
N ARG A 209 -5.93 -19.34 -5.27
CA ARG A 209 -6.44 -19.89 -4.00
C ARG A 209 -5.99 -21.34 -3.73
N ARG A 210 -5.75 -22.15 -4.76
CA ARG A 210 -5.18 -23.52 -4.59
C ARG A 210 -3.77 -23.46 -4.02
N HIS A 211 -3.02 -22.41 -4.35
CA HIS A 211 -1.67 -22.11 -3.85
C HIS A 211 -1.66 -21.20 -2.61
N TRP A 212 -2.72 -21.23 -1.81
CA TRP A 212 -2.86 -20.35 -0.64
C TRP A 212 -1.64 -20.38 0.29
N ASP A 213 -1.18 -21.56 0.66
CA ASP A 213 -0.08 -21.73 1.61
C ASP A 213 1.25 -21.26 1.01
N ASP A 214 1.46 -21.46 -0.30
CA ASP A 214 2.62 -20.96 -1.03
C ASP A 214 2.63 -19.42 -1.04
N TYR A 215 1.48 -18.79 -1.28
CA TYR A 215 1.35 -17.33 -1.18
C TYR A 215 1.61 -16.81 0.22
N GLN A 216 1.12 -17.47 1.28
CA GLN A 216 1.39 -17.06 2.65
C GLN A 216 2.90 -17.16 2.96
N ALA A 217 3.55 -18.23 2.56
CA ALA A 217 5.00 -18.40 2.71
C ALA A 217 5.79 -17.35 1.92
N ALA A 218 5.39 -17.07 0.67
CA ALA A 218 6.03 -16.07 -0.18
C ALA A 218 5.87 -14.65 0.41
N TYR A 219 4.69 -14.28 0.93
CA TYR A 219 4.47 -13.01 1.62
C TYR A 219 5.30 -12.90 2.91
N ALA A 220 5.38 -13.95 3.71
CA ALA A 220 6.20 -13.95 4.92
C ALA A 220 7.70 -13.74 4.59
N ALA A 221 8.20 -14.41 3.56
CA ALA A 221 9.57 -14.26 3.08
C ALA A 221 9.84 -12.85 2.52
N LEU A 222 8.93 -12.32 1.72
CA LEU A 222 8.98 -10.98 1.14
C LEU A 222 9.01 -9.90 2.24
N ILE A 223 8.07 -9.96 3.20
CA ILE A 223 8.01 -9.02 4.31
C ILE A 223 9.30 -9.06 5.11
N SER A 224 9.79 -10.28 5.42
CA SER A 224 11.04 -10.49 6.16
C SER A 224 12.22 -9.83 5.44
N ALA A 225 12.37 -10.09 4.14
CA ALA A 225 13.55 -9.66 3.38
C ALA A 225 13.52 -8.17 3.00
N THR A 226 12.34 -7.56 2.90
CA THR A 226 12.18 -6.20 2.39
C THR A 226 11.56 -5.21 3.38
N GLY A 227 11.32 -5.61 4.62
CA GLY A 227 10.94 -4.70 5.71
C GLY A 227 12.17 -3.97 6.22
N THR A 228 12.47 -2.80 5.68
CA THR A 228 13.66 -2.01 6.01
C THR A 228 13.32 -0.84 6.94
N PRO A 229 14.30 -0.25 7.66
CA PRO A 229 14.06 0.94 8.49
C PRO A 229 13.51 2.14 7.70
N TRP A 230 13.92 2.30 6.44
CA TRP A 230 13.50 3.40 5.56
C TRP A 230 12.16 3.12 4.84
N ALA A 231 11.80 1.87 4.65
CA ALA A 231 10.54 1.44 4.02
C ALA A 231 9.96 0.21 4.74
N PRO A 232 9.41 0.36 5.96
CA PRO A 232 8.87 -0.76 6.73
C PRO A 232 7.57 -1.29 6.11
N TRP A 233 7.32 -2.59 6.28
CA TRP A 233 6.01 -3.18 6.02
C TRP A 233 5.07 -2.98 7.21
N THR A 234 3.82 -2.67 6.91
CA THR A 234 2.71 -2.76 7.86
C THR A 234 1.74 -3.82 7.38
N VAL A 235 1.58 -4.89 8.16
CA VAL A 235 0.56 -5.92 7.91
C VAL A 235 -0.75 -5.45 8.49
N VAL A 236 -1.78 -5.37 7.66
CA VAL A 236 -3.10 -4.84 8.01
C VAL A 236 -4.09 -5.98 8.08
N PRO A 237 -4.65 -6.31 9.27
CA PRO A 237 -5.76 -7.24 9.39
C PRO A 237 -6.94 -6.76 8.54
N ALA A 238 -7.39 -7.58 7.58
CA ALA A 238 -8.25 -7.13 6.50
C ALA A 238 -9.55 -7.92 6.33
N ASP A 239 -9.91 -8.82 7.24
CA ASP A 239 -11.21 -9.49 7.25
C ASP A 239 -12.32 -8.47 7.45
N SER A 240 -12.16 -7.50 8.33
CA SER A 240 -13.07 -6.36 8.44
C SER A 240 -12.68 -5.25 7.44
N LYS A 241 -13.55 -5.01 6.46
CA LYS A 241 -13.35 -3.95 5.44
C LYS A 241 -13.31 -2.55 6.05
N THR A 242 -14.13 -2.29 7.06
CA THR A 242 -14.20 -1.00 7.74
C THR A 242 -12.97 -0.75 8.61
N HIS A 243 -12.57 -1.74 9.42
CA HIS A 243 -11.35 -1.66 10.22
C HIS A 243 -10.09 -1.49 9.36
N ARG A 244 -9.94 -2.29 8.28
CA ARG A 244 -8.81 -2.16 7.34
C ARG A 244 -8.67 -0.72 6.83
N ASN A 245 -9.78 -0.13 6.38
CA ASN A 245 -9.78 1.24 5.87
C ASN A 245 -9.47 2.25 6.99
N LEU A 246 -10.02 2.07 8.18
CA LEU A 246 -9.76 2.91 9.36
C LEU A 246 -8.28 2.89 9.74
N MET A 247 -7.69 1.70 9.83
CA MET A 247 -6.28 1.55 10.16
C MET A 247 -5.39 2.27 9.14
N ILE A 248 -5.61 2.04 7.84
CA ILE A 248 -4.79 2.66 6.78
C ILE A 248 -5.00 4.17 6.77
N ALA A 249 -6.24 4.67 6.85
CA ALA A 249 -6.52 6.10 6.88
C ALA A 249 -5.83 6.80 8.08
N THR A 250 -5.91 6.19 9.26
CA THR A 250 -5.24 6.72 10.47
C THR A 250 -3.71 6.75 10.31
N LEU A 251 -3.13 5.70 9.74
CA LEU A 251 -1.69 5.64 9.51
C LEU A 251 -1.23 6.65 8.46
N MET A 252 -2.01 6.85 7.42
CA MET A 252 -1.72 7.85 6.38
C MET A 252 -1.82 9.27 6.91
N GLU A 253 -2.85 9.58 7.72
CA GLU A 253 -2.96 10.88 8.38
C GLU A 253 -1.70 11.17 9.23
N ARG A 254 -1.26 10.21 10.03
CA ARG A 254 -0.05 10.35 10.85
C ARG A 254 1.22 10.57 10.02
N VAL A 255 1.31 9.88 8.88
CA VAL A 255 2.43 10.07 7.95
C VAL A 255 2.47 11.51 7.47
N LEU A 256 1.37 12.01 6.94
CA LEU A 256 1.28 13.37 6.39
C LEU A 256 1.47 14.44 7.46
N GLN A 257 0.86 14.29 8.64
CA GLN A 257 1.07 15.20 9.78
C GLN A 257 2.53 15.22 10.27
N GLY A 258 3.23 14.10 10.18
CA GLY A 258 4.64 13.99 10.59
C GLY A 258 5.64 14.67 9.66
N LEU A 259 5.21 15.15 8.49
CA LEU A 259 6.07 15.79 7.49
C LEU A 259 6.23 17.31 7.69
N ASP A 260 5.56 17.90 8.69
CA ASP A 260 5.57 19.36 8.92
C ASP A 260 5.30 20.14 7.63
N LEU A 261 4.20 19.78 6.96
CA LEU A 261 3.79 20.36 5.69
C LEU A 261 3.40 21.83 5.84
N ARG A 262 3.78 22.64 4.84
CA ARG A 262 3.49 24.08 4.83
C ARG A 262 3.28 24.60 3.41
N PHE A 263 2.44 25.60 3.27
CA PHE A 263 2.37 26.34 2.01
C PHE A 263 3.71 27.05 1.75
N PRO A 264 4.18 27.10 0.49
CA PRO A 264 5.34 27.89 0.14
C PRO A 264 5.05 29.37 0.43
N PRO A 265 6.09 30.18 0.74
CA PRO A 265 5.91 31.61 0.89
C PRO A 265 5.35 32.22 -0.40
N GLY A 266 4.40 33.14 -0.28
CA GLY A 266 3.89 33.86 -1.42
C GLY A 266 4.98 34.71 -2.10
N ASP A 267 4.80 34.99 -3.39
CA ASP A 267 5.70 35.90 -4.12
C ASP A 267 5.70 37.29 -3.43
N PRO A 268 6.87 37.84 -3.08
CA PRO A 268 6.96 39.17 -2.50
C PRO A 268 6.28 40.26 -3.37
N ALA A 269 6.20 40.08 -4.68
CA ALA A 269 5.52 40.97 -5.61
C ALA A 269 4.00 41.05 -5.40
N LEU A 270 3.40 40.08 -4.69
CA LEU A 270 1.97 40.09 -4.35
C LEU A 270 1.62 41.10 -3.25
N LYS A 271 2.63 41.60 -2.54
CA LYS A 271 2.41 42.54 -1.44
C LYS A 271 1.86 43.89 -1.98
N GLY A 272 0.62 44.18 -1.64
CA GLY A 272 -0.07 45.40 -2.06
C GLY A 272 -0.73 45.31 -3.44
N LEU A 273 -0.65 44.19 -4.13
CA LEU A 273 -1.37 43.96 -5.38
C LEU A 273 -2.88 44.08 -5.16
N ARG A 274 -3.56 44.85 -5.99
CA ARG A 274 -5.02 44.87 -6.06
C ARG A 274 -5.45 44.46 -7.44
N ILE A 275 -6.43 43.64 -7.54
CA ILE A 275 -7.05 43.25 -8.80
C ILE A 275 -8.18 44.27 -9.05
N GLU A 276 -8.13 44.94 -10.20
CA GLU A 276 -9.13 45.89 -10.65
C GLU A 276 -10.35 45.21 -11.24
#